data_ad5cf1f60f0184b7f84e4dc2a9bf40a4
#
_entry.id   ad5cf1f60f0184b7f84e4dc2a9bf40a4
#
_cell.length_a   1.000
_cell.length_b   1.000
_cell.length_c   1.000
_cell.angle_alpha   90.00
_cell.angle_beta   90.00
_cell.angle_gamma   90.00
#
_symmetry.space_group_name_H-M   'P 1'
#
loop_
_entity.id
_entity.type
_entity.pdbx_description
1 polymer ?
#
loop_
_entity_poly.entity_id
_entity_poly.type
_entity_poly.pdbx_seq_one_letter_code
_entity_poly.pdbx_strand_id
1 'polypeptide(L)'
;MEVVYFAGGCLWGVQAFIKTLPGVTLTEAGRANGTSYTLEGQYDGYAECVKTEFDPNVVTLTRLMEYYFEIIDPYSLNQQGADVGEKYRTGVYSEEIKHLEEAKAFINNRADCDRIVVEVLPLKNYVRSAEEHQDRLTRCPDDYCHIPEELLSKYKKG
;
A
#
# COMPACT_ATOMS: atom_id res chain seq x y z
N MET A 1 13.12 5.33 -12.72
CA MET A 1 12.08 5.23 -11.67
C MET A 1 11.26 3.98 -11.87
N GLU A 2 10.88 3.34 -10.77
CA GLU A 2 10.04 2.16 -10.80
C GLU A 2 8.75 2.41 -10.03
N VAL A 3 7.71 1.66 -10.33
CA VAL A 3 6.38 1.85 -9.75
C VAL A 3 5.86 0.53 -9.18
N VAL A 4 5.41 0.57 -7.94
CA VAL A 4 4.74 -0.54 -7.27
C VAL A 4 3.53 -0.01 -6.51
N TYR A 5 2.54 -0.87 -6.28
CA TYR A 5 1.29 -0.48 -5.63
C TYR A 5 1.15 -1.26 -4.32
N PHE A 6 1.02 -0.54 -3.19
CA PHE A 6 0.88 -1.14 -1.86
C PHE A 6 -0.53 -0.94 -1.33
N ALA A 7 -1.16 -2.02 -0.90
CA ALA A 7 -2.46 -2.01 -0.23
C ALA A 7 -2.29 -2.47 1.22
N GLY A 8 -2.81 -1.71 2.16
CA GLY A 8 -2.60 -2.02 3.59
C GLY A 8 -3.67 -1.39 4.48
N GLY A 9 -4.94 -1.57 4.13
CA GLY A 9 -6.05 -0.97 4.84
C GLY A 9 -6.45 0.36 4.23
N CYS A 10 -6.85 1.32 5.06
CA CYS A 10 -7.25 2.64 4.56
C CYS A 10 -6.07 3.34 3.87
N LEU A 11 -6.28 3.76 2.64
CA LEU A 11 -5.23 4.38 1.84
C LEU A 11 -4.71 5.71 2.42
N TRP A 12 -5.48 6.37 3.27
CA TRP A 12 -5.04 7.63 3.90
C TRP A 12 -3.75 7.44 4.70
N GLY A 13 -3.73 6.42 5.57
CA GLY A 13 -2.57 6.13 6.42
C GLY A 13 -1.41 5.55 5.64
N VAL A 14 -1.70 4.65 4.70
CA VAL A 14 -0.67 4.03 3.87
C VAL A 14 0.07 5.10 3.06
N GLN A 15 -0.66 6.03 2.44
CA GLN A 15 -0.03 7.12 1.69
C GLN A 15 0.80 8.04 2.61
N ALA A 16 0.24 8.41 3.77
CA ALA A 16 0.94 9.28 4.71
C ALA A 16 2.28 8.68 5.17
N PHE A 17 2.33 7.38 5.36
CA PHE A 17 3.55 6.68 5.75
C PHE A 17 4.54 6.54 4.58
N ILE A 18 4.07 6.00 3.45
CA ILE A 18 4.95 5.66 2.32
C ILE A 18 5.65 6.90 1.77
N LYS A 19 4.95 8.02 1.68
CA LYS A 19 5.56 9.24 1.14
C LYS A 19 6.73 9.78 1.97
N THR A 20 6.90 9.31 3.21
CA THR A 20 8.03 9.73 4.06
C THR A 20 9.28 8.88 3.83
N LEU A 21 9.18 7.79 3.07
CA LEU A 21 10.27 6.82 2.95
C LEU A 21 11.38 7.32 2.02
N PRO A 22 12.66 6.97 2.33
CA PRO A 22 13.76 7.34 1.45
C PRO A 22 13.60 6.68 0.07
N GLY A 23 13.88 7.45 -0.97
CA GLY A 23 13.81 6.96 -2.35
C GLY A 23 12.43 6.99 -2.98
N VAL A 24 11.38 7.23 -2.21
CA VAL A 24 10.02 7.40 -2.74
C VAL A 24 9.89 8.82 -3.27
N THR A 25 9.55 8.95 -4.55
CA THR A 25 9.49 10.23 -5.26
C THR A 25 8.09 10.73 -5.51
N LEU A 26 7.12 9.81 -5.57
CA LEU A 26 5.71 10.15 -5.81
C LEU A 26 4.81 9.11 -5.20
N THR A 27 3.70 9.55 -4.62
CA THR A 27 2.63 8.67 -4.15
C THR A 27 1.28 9.15 -4.67
N GLU A 28 0.38 8.21 -4.96
CA GLU A 28 -0.98 8.52 -5.39
C GLU A 28 -1.93 7.48 -4.81
N ALA A 29 -2.97 7.94 -4.13
CA ALA A 29 -4.00 7.05 -3.61
C ALA A 29 -4.90 6.56 -4.74
N GLY A 30 -5.27 5.28 -4.71
CA GLY A 30 -6.07 4.69 -5.76
C GLY A 30 -6.72 3.37 -5.41
N ARG A 31 -7.25 2.71 -6.43
CA ARG A 31 -7.96 1.43 -6.33
C ARG A 31 -7.34 0.45 -7.31
N ALA A 32 -6.86 -0.66 -6.79
CA ALA A 32 -6.19 -1.69 -7.60
C ALA A 32 -7.07 -2.91 -7.80
N ASN A 33 -6.99 -3.49 -8.99
CA ASN A 33 -7.56 -4.80 -9.32
C ASN A 33 -9.07 -4.94 -9.09
N GLY A 34 -9.81 -3.83 -9.25
CA GLY A 34 -11.25 -3.89 -9.42
C GLY A 34 -11.59 -4.25 -10.89
N THR A 35 -12.85 -4.20 -11.24
CA THR A 35 -13.32 -4.55 -12.59
C THR A 35 -13.76 -3.36 -13.42
N SER A 36 -13.89 -2.18 -12.81
CA SER A 36 -14.31 -0.95 -13.51
C SER A 36 -13.20 0.08 -13.53
N TYR A 37 -13.39 1.14 -14.34
CA TYR A 37 -12.46 2.26 -14.44
C TYR A 37 -13.09 3.55 -13.92
N THR A 38 -14.13 3.45 -13.10
CA THR A 38 -14.85 4.61 -12.55
C THR A 38 -14.81 4.58 -11.02
N LEU A 39 -14.87 5.77 -10.40
CA LEU A 39 -15.03 5.90 -8.95
C LEU A 39 -16.50 5.81 -8.53
N GLU A 40 -17.42 5.84 -9.51
CA GLU A 40 -18.86 5.77 -9.27
C GLU A 40 -19.36 4.34 -9.39
N GLY A 41 -20.55 4.08 -8.83
CA GLY A 41 -21.19 2.79 -8.90
C GLY A 41 -20.90 1.89 -7.71
N GLN A 42 -21.27 0.63 -7.84
CA GLN A 42 -21.11 -0.36 -6.78
C GLN A 42 -19.66 -0.80 -6.64
N TYR A 43 -19.31 -1.27 -5.44
CA TYR A 43 -18.00 -1.84 -5.17
C TYR A 43 -17.71 -2.99 -6.13
N ASP A 44 -16.54 -2.97 -6.78
CA ASP A 44 -16.17 -3.90 -7.85
C ASP A 44 -15.02 -4.85 -7.49
N GLY A 45 -14.69 -5.00 -6.21
CA GLY A 45 -13.64 -5.91 -5.76
C GLY A 45 -12.26 -5.30 -5.65
N TYR A 46 -12.13 -3.98 -5.80
CA TYR A 46 -10.83 -3.31 -5.70
C TYR A 46 -10.22 -3.36 -4.29
N ALA A 47 -8.89 -3.22 -4.22
CA ALA A 47 -8.18 -2.93 -2.98
C ALA A 47 -7.79 -1.46 -2.97
N GLU A 48 -8.00 -0.77 -1.85
CA GLU A 48 -7.46 0.57 -1.67
C GLU A 48 -5.94 0.47 -1.62
N CYS A 49 -5.26 1.25 -2.44
CA CYS A 49 -3.81 1.14 -2.58
C CYS A 49 -3.15 2.51 -2.76
N VAL A 50 -1.82 2.50 -2.67
CA VAL A 50 -1.00 3.67 -2.95
C VAL A 50 -0.04 3.32 -4.08
N LYS A 51 -0.19 4.00 -5.21
CA LYS A 51 0.77 3.96 -6.31
C LYS A 51 2.05 4.63 -5.81
N THR A 52 3.15 3.90 -5.85
CA THR A 52 4.42 4.35 -5.28
C THR A 52 5.49 4.35 -6.36
N GLU A 53 5.97 5.54 -6.69
CA GLU A 53 7.12 5.69 -7.59
C GLU A 53 8.38 5.85 -6.75
N PHE A 54 9.41 5.06 -7.05
CA PHE A 54 10.64 5.07 -6.26
C PHE A 54 11.88 4.98 -7.15
N ASP A 55 13.00 5.49 -6.59
CA ASP A 55 14.31 5.42 -7.24
C ASP A 55 15.02 4.14 -6.76
N PRO A 56 15.19 3.14 -7.65
CA PRO A 56 15.83 1.88 -7.26
C PRO A 56 17.30 2.01 -6.90
N ASN A 57 17.93 3.14 -7.22
CA ASN A 57 19.30 3.43 -6.79
C ASN A 57 19.38 3.92 -5.35
N VAL A 58 18.27 4.36 -4.78
CA VAL A 58 18.19 4.86 -3.40
C VAL A 58 17.58 3.82 -2.47
N VAL A 59 16.54 3.12 -2.93
CA VAL A 59 15.83 2.12 -2.12
C VAL A 59 15.43 0.94 -3.00
N THR A 60 15.59 -0.27 -2.47
CA THR A 60 15.14 -1.49 -3.18
C THR A 60 13.69 -1.80 -2.83
N LEU A 61 13.04 -2.60 -3.68
CA LEU A 61 11.69 -3.07 -3.37
C LEU A 61 11.68 -3.92 -2.09
N THR A 62 12.71 -4.73 -1.89
CA THR A 62 12.86 -5.52 -0.64
C THR A 62 12.84 -4.61 0.58
N ARG A 63 13.56 -3.48 0.53
CA ARG A 63 13.58 -2.52 1.64
C ARG A 63 12.21 -1.85 1.82
N LEU A 64 11.54 -1.52 0.72
CA LEU A 64 10.17 -0.99 0.79
C LEU A 64 9.21 -2.02 1.40
N MET A 65 9.39 -3.30 1.11
CA MET A 65 8.61 -4.37 1.73
C MET A 65 8.82 -4.42 3.24
N GLU A 66 10.06 -4.22 3.72
CA GLU A 66 10.34 -4.14 5.15
C GLU A 66 9.58 -3.00 5.81
N TYR A 67 9.61 -1.81 5.21
CA TYR A 67 8.86 -0.65 5.71
C TYR A 67 7.35 -0.91 5.69
N TYR A 68 6.84 -1.44 4.58
CA TYR A 68 5.42 -1.73 4.42
C TYR A 68 4.91 -2.71 5.50
N PHE A 69 5.71 -3.73 5.82
CA PHE A 69 5.34 -4.69 6.85
C PHE A 69 5.32 -4.10 8.25
N GLU A 70 5.90 -2.92 8.46
CA GLU A 70 5.81 -2.23 9.76
C GLU A 70 4.42 -1.64 10.01
N ILE A 71 3.65 -1.35 8.96
CA ILE A 71 2.36 -0.66 9.09
C ILE A 71 1.15 -1.55 8.86
N ILE A 72 1.35 -2.83 8.52
CA ILE A 72 0.24 -3.75 8.29
C ILE A 72 0.25 -4.89 9.30
N ASP A 73 -0.91 -5.51 9.46
CA ASP A 73 -1.02 -6.83 10.08
C ASP A 73 -1.04 -7.85 8.94
N PRO A 74 0.08 -8.54 8.66
CA PRO A 74 0.16 -9.42 7.50
C PRO A 74 -0.62 -10.72 7.65
N TYR A 75 -1.19 -10.97 8.82
CA TYR A 75 -1.97 -12.15 9.12
C TYR A 75 -3.49 -11.91 9.03
N SER A 76 -3.91 -10.66 8.91
CA SER A 76 -5.31 -10.29 8.95
C SER A 76 -5.92 -10.25 7.55
N LEU A 77 -6.88 -11.12 7.30
CA LEU A 77 -7.56 -11.18 6.00
C LEU A 77 -8.65 -10.13 5.93
N ASN A 78 -8.59 -9.27 4.90
CA ASN A 78 -9.61 -8.26 4.61
C ASN A 78 -9.92 -7.33 5.78
N GLN A 79 -8.92 -7.09 6.66
CA GLN A 79 -9.10 -6.19 7.80
C GLN A 79 -7.77 -5.61 8.25
N GLN A 80 -7.76 -4.31 8.51
CA GLN A 80 -6.63 -3.64 9.15
C GLN A 80 -7.18 -2.73 10.22
N GLY A 81 -6.93 -3.09 11.49
CA GLY A 81 -7.50 -2.37 12.63
C GLY A 81 -9.03 -2.39 12.59
N ALA A 82 -9.65 -1.23 12.68
CA ALA A 82 -11.10 -1.10 12.62
C ALA A 82 -11.66 -1.10 11.18
N ASP A 83 -10.78 -1.04 10.17
CA ASP A 83 -11.17 -1.03 8.76
C ASP A 83 -11.40 -2.48 8.29
N VAL A 84 -12.66 -2.84 8.11
CA VAL A 84 -13.09 -4.21 7.75
C VAL A 84 -13.74 -4.22 6.37
N GLY A 85 -13.29 -5.14 5.52
CA GLY A 85 -13.85 -5.34 4.18
C GLY A 85 -12.79 -5.69 3.17
N GLU A 86 -13.20 -6.29 2.05
CA GLU A 86 -12.30 -6.72 0.98
C GLU A 86 -11.42 -5.59 0.44
N LYS A 87 -11.94 -4.37 0.40
CA LYS A 87 -11.18 -3.20 -0.09
C LYS A 87 -9.99 -2.85 0.82
N TYR A 88 -9.98 -3.32 2.06
CA TYR A 88 -8.91 -3.08 3.02
C TYR A 88 -7.92 -4.24 3.13
N ARG A 89 -7.98 -5.18 2.20
CA ARG A 89 -7.03 -6.29 2.18
C ARG A 89 -5.61 -5.79 1.88
N THR A 90 -4.62 -6.55 2.36
CA THR A 90 -3.22 -6.25 2.09
C THR A 90 -2.78 -6.82 0.75
N GLY A 91 -1.89 -6.12 0.08
CA GLY A 91 -1.39 -6.61 -1.20
C GLY A 91 -0.28 -5.75 -1.78
N VAL A 92 0.48 -6.36 -2.67
CA VAL A 92 1.51 -5.70 -3.47
C VAL A 92 1.22 -6.02 -4.92
N TYR A 93 1.07 -4.99 -5.74
CA TYR A 93 0.73 -5.14 -7.15
C TYR A 93 1.74 -4.42 -8.03
N SER A 94 2.03 -4.98 -9.18
CA SER A 94 2.92 -4.35 -10.14
C SER A 94 2.65 -4.87 -11.55
N GLU A 95 2.99 -4.06 -12.54
CA GLU A 95 2.97 -4.49 -13.94
C GLU A 95 4.23 -5.25 -14.31
N GLU A 96 5.28 -5.22 -13.46
CA GLU A 96 6.56 -5.86 -13.74
C GLU A 96 6.73 -7.15 -12.95
N ILE A 97 7.05 -8.23 -13.64
CA ILE A 97 7.23 -9.55 -13.04
C ILE A 97 8.35 -9.55 -12.01
N LYS A 98 9.44 -8.80 -12.27
CA LYS A 98 10.57 -8.72 -11.34
C LYS A 98 10.14 -8.21 -9.95
N HIS A 99 9.20 -7.28 -9.89
CA HIS A 99 8.66 -6.78 -8.63
C HIS A 99 7.89 -7.87 -7.89
N LEU A 100 7.08 -8.63 -8.61
CA LEU A 100 6.28 -9.70 -8.03
C LEU A 100 7.19 -10.82 -7.49
N GLU A 101 8.24 -11.16 -8.21
CA GLU A 101 9.23 -12.15 -7.77
C GLU A 101 9.98 -11.68 -6.52
N GLU A 102 10.41 -10.43 -6.49
CA GLU A 102 11.12 -9.86 -5.34
C GLU A 102 10.23 -9.81 -4.11
N ALA A 103 8.97 -9.37 -4.25
CA ALA A 103 8.01 -9.33 -3.15
C ALA A 103 7.70 -10.73 -2.61
N LYS A 104 7.51 -11.70 -3.51
CA LYS A 104 7.28 -13.10 -3.11
C LYS A 104 8.48 -13.68 -2.39
N ALA A 105 9.69 -13.39 -2.85
CA ALA A 105 10.92 -13.87 -2.21
C ALA A 105 11.03 -13.29 -0.80
N PHE A 106 10.71 -12.01 -0.62
CA PHE A 106 10.71 -11.39 0.70
C PHE A 106 9.77 -12.13 1.66
N ILE A 107 8.55 -12.43 1.22
CA ILE A 107 7.57 -13.13 2.03
C ILE A 107 8.02 -14.57 2.32
N ASN A 108 8.48 -15.29 1.31
CA ASN A 108 8.87 -16.69 1.43
C ASN A 108 10.10 -16.88 2.33
N ASN A 109 10.95 -15.88 2.46
CA ASN A 109 12.14 -15.92 3.32
C ASN A 109 11.83 -15.62 4.79
N ARG A 110 10.60 -15.26 5.10
CA ARG A 110 10.20 -15.00 6.50
C ARG A 110 9.87 -16.31 7.21
N ALA A 111 10.18 -16.36 8.51
CA ALA A 111 9.84 -17.51 9.35
C ALA A 111 8.33 -17.72 9.46
N ASP A 112 7.54 -16.67 9.30
CA ASP A 112 6.08 -16.68 9.43
C ASP A 112 5.35 -16.76 8.08
N CYS A 113 6.03 -17.12 7.00
CA CYS A 113 5.46 -17.08 5.64
C CYS A 113 4.13 -17.85 5.50
N ASP A 114 3.97 -18.94 6.24
CA ASP A 114 2.74 -19.77 6.18
C ASP A 114 1.50 -19.06 6.72
N ARG A 115 1.68 -18.00 7.50
CA ARG A 115 0.58 -17.25 8.12
C ARG A 115 0.27 -15.94 7.40
N ILE A 116 1.09 -15.56 6.43
CA ILE A 116 0.94 -14.28 5.72
C ILE A 116 -0.14 -14.37 4.67
N VAL A 117 -1.09 -13.42 4.71
CA VAL A 117 -2.21 -13.35 3.77
C VAL A 117 -2.06 -12.23 2.74
N VAL A 118 -0.91 -11.56 2.70
CA VAL A 118 -0.63 -10.47 1.76
C VAL A 118 -0.63 -11.01 0.33
N GLU A 119 -1.47 -10.43 -0.54
CA GLU A 119 -1.48 -10.79 -1.96
C GLU A 119 -0.24 -10.24 -2.66
N VAL A 120 0.31 -11.00 -3.60
CA VAL A 120 1.32 -10.48 -4.54
C VAL A 120 0.85 -10.87 -5.92
N LEU A 121 0.28 -9.91 -6.64
CA LEU A 121 -0.42 -10.16 -7.90
C LEU A 121 -0.06 -9.13 -8.97
N PRO A 122 -0.17 -9.51 -10.25
CA PRO A 122 -0.06 -8.53 -11.33
C PRO A 122 -1.12 -7.44 -11.18
N LEU A 123 -0.75 -6.20 -11.49
CA LEU A 123 -1.71 -5.11 -11.55
C LEU A 123 -2.53 -5.25 -12.84
N LYS A 124 -3.82 -5.49 -12.69
CA LYS A 124 -4.74 -5.65 -13.82
C LYS A 124 -5.57 -4.40 -14.09
N ASN A 125 -5.76 -3.60 -13.07
CA ASN A 125 -6.64 -2.44 -13.12
C ASN A 125 -6.20 -1.46 -12.03
N TYR A 126 -6.16 -0.17 -12.38
CA TYR A 126 -5.87 0.87 -11.40
C TYR A 126 -6.69 2.11 -11.73
N VAL A 127 -7.35 2.67 -10.72
CA VAL A 127 -8.12 3.92 -10.83
C VAL A 127 -7.65 4.87 -9.75
N ARG A 128 -7.23 6.08 -10.15
CA ARG A 128 -6.84 7.11 -9.19
C ARG A 128 -8.06 7.52 -8.35
N SER A 129 -7.89 7.56 -7.03
CA SER A 129 -8.96 8.02 -6.13
C SER A 129 -9.19 9.53 -6.27
N ALA A 130 -10.39 9.98 -5.85
CA ALA A 130 -10.76 11.39 -5.93
C ALA A 130 -9.77 12.27 -5.15
N GLU A 131 -9.67 13.53 -5.54
CA GLU A 131 -8.73 14.50 -4.96
C GLU A 131 -8.87 14.61 -3.44
N GLU A 132 -10.08 14.46 -2.92
CA GLU A 132 -10.34 14.51 -1.47
C GLU A 132 -9.63 13.41 -0.68
N HIS A 133 -9.24 12.30 -1.33
CA HIS A 133 -8.50 11.19 -0.71
C HIS A 133 -6.99 11.32 -0.88
N GLN A 134 -6.52 12.23 -1.73
CA GLN A 134 -5.08 12.41 -1.94
C GLN A 134 -4.47 13.17 -0.77
N ASP A 135 -3.42 12.62 -0.16
CA ASP A 135 -2.72 13.21 0.99
C ASP A 135 -3.67 13.61 2.13
N ARG A 136 -4.70 12.82 2.36
CA ARG A 136 -5.78 13.15 3.29
C ARG A 136 -5.28 13.46 4.70
N LEU A 137 -4.39 12.62 5.24
CA LEU A 137 -3.88 12.83 6.60
C LEU A 137 -2.91 14.01 6.71
N THR A 138 -2.29 14.42 5.59
CA THR A 138 -1.47 15.63 5.57
C THR A 138 -2.36 16.87 5.64
N ARG A 139 -3.49 16.88 4.94
CA ARG A 139 -4.44 17.99 4.92
C ARG A 139 -5.40 17.98 6.12
N CYS A 140 -5.75 16.80 6.61
CA CYS A 140 -6.70 16.60 7.70
C CYS A 140 -6.09 15.64 8.74
N PRO A 141 -5.08 16.09 9.53
CA PRO A 141 -4.33 15.19 10.41
C PRO A 141 -5.15 14.60 11.56
N ASP A 142 -6.32 15.16 11.87
CA ASP A 142 -7.19 14.65 12.92
C ASP A 142 -8.13 13.54 12.45
N ASP A 143 -8.13 13.21 11.15
CA ASP A 143 -8.96 12.11 10.65
C ASP A 143 -8.43 10.76 11.14
N TYR A 144 -9.35 9.82 11.32
CA TYR A 144 -9.01 8.48 11.79
C TYR A 144 -8.00 7.77 10.89
N CYS A 145 -7.02 7.12 11.55
CA CYS A 145 -6.07 6.26 10.87
C CYS A 145 -5.78 5.05 11.76
N HIS A 146 -5.79 3.84 11.18
CA HIS A 146 -5.48 2.61 11.91
C HIS A 146 -3.98 2.48 12.23
N ILE A 147 -3.13 3.27 11.60
CA ILE A 147 -1.68 3.26 11.81
C ILE A 147 -1.34 4.22 12.95
N PRO A 148 -0.60 3.78 13.99
CA PRO A 148 -0.20 4.67 15.08
C PRO A 148 0.61 5.87 14.58
N GLU A 149 0.40 7.04 15.18
CA GLU A 149 1.09 8.26 14.78
C GLU A 149 2.61 8.11 14.87
N GLU A 150 3.11 7.37 15.82
CA GLU A 150 4.55 7.09 15.98
C GLU A 150 5.12 6.43 14.74
N LEU A 151 4.40 5.50 14.12
CA LEU A 151 4.80 4.88 12.86
C LEU A 151 4.69 5.86 11.70
N LEU A 152 3.61 6.65 11.64
CA LEU A 152 3.41 7.62 10.56
C LEU A 152 4.55 8.64 10.49
N SER A 153 5.14 8.99 11.64
CA SER A 153 6.21 9.99 11.71
C SER A 153 7.62 9.42 11.79
N LYS A 154 7.75 8.08 11.91
CA LYS A 154 9.03 7.41 12.16
C LYS A 154 10.13 7.77 11.17
N TYR A 155 9.79 7.92 9.89
CA TYR A 155 10.76 8.20 8.83
C TYR A 155 10.66 9.61 8.26
N LYS A 156 9.85 10.47 8.86
CA LYS A 156 9.75 11.86 8.41
C LYS A 156 11.10 12.56 8.56
N LYS A 157 11.48 13.30 7.53
CA LYS A 157 12.69 14.13 7.56
C LYS A 157 12.40 15.45 8.27
N GLY A 158 13.24 15.79 9.20
CA GLY A 158 13.18 17.03 9.92
C GLY A 158 12.25 17.05 11.09
#